data_91c0a1e1bfe43d51a0ad0b34bc39e2f9
#
_entry.id   91c0a1e1bfe43d51a0ad0b34bc39e2f9
#
_cell.length_a   1.000
_cell.length_b   1.000
_cell.length_c   1.000
_cell.angle_alpha   90.00
_cell.angle_beta   90.00
_cell.angle_gamma   90.00
#
_symmetry.space_group_name_H-M   'P 1'
#
loop_
_entity.id
_entity.type
_entity.pdbx_description
1 polymer ?
#
loop_
_entity_poly.entity_id
_entity_poly.type
_entity_poly.pdbx_seq_one_letter_code
_entity_poly.pdbx_strand_id
1 'polypeptide(L)'
;MKSLLLTGLLFILILPGCRKETSILPLLQSVEKLIPMYADSASVLLDSIQAPDELTDKDFAHWCMLCGKVTDEAATGLLPIYQWQRAQQWFTEHGTAEEQAQIDLYLGRAYVEDGEYDKAMQIYADALQLAKEHQAYNVAGYICAYMADLYGFRDITSECLKKREEACEFFKKAENYKSYAYSLKDLAGEWAILDSFACTIPLLQKADSISQLLHNKNLTAAIANAFALIYEMQGKYNEAETAYLKAISTRSEESYKDSIGLLKVYIKNNKLGKAYELIKAITVHNDIAYSFNQAYYLLYKAEGKYKEALHYKEICSDMLDSLTLVQNETKVLEIEKKYNNAKIREENELLKITQQRNTIIIIIAISLFLLSVAGYIIYRQRSKAKIYYQQTILDKMKIELLHLSAELEEKKQVLQKALADKENNAHKLQQEIEVISYKYDRLQKQSLETSTVGKKLISLTKKNRLEDSQLPTDKTWHSIMTEVDKIYPQFYSLLKEAFPNLTESEYQYCYLHIFGFDANDEAKLLGINPDSIRMKRTRIKQKLEKQVDEGISLRDYLIKYLVK
;
A
#
# COMPACT_ATOMS: atom_id res chain seq x y z
N MET A 1 20.42 53.63 -12.29
CA MET A 1 20.90 53.33 -10.91
C MET A 1 19.80 52.92 -9.93
N LYS A 2 18.65 53.63 -9.84
CA LYS A 2 17.57 53.24 -8.93
C LYS A 2 16.92 51.87 -9.21
N SER A 3 16.92 51.40 -10.44
CA SER A 3 16.34 50.07 -10.77
C SER A 3 17.26 48.87 -10.43
N LEU A 4 18.57 49.10 -10.36
CA LEU A 4 19.53 48.04 -9.97
C LEU A 4 19.55 47.84 -8.43
N LEU A 5 19.23 48.86 -7.67
CA LEU A 5 19.11 48.80 -6.20
C LEU A 5 17.83 48.04 -5.79
N LEU A 6 16.72 48.18 -6.54
CA LEU A 6 15.46 47.49 -6.25
C LEU A 6 15.55 45.97 -6.54
N THR A 7 16.29 45.59 -7.59
CA THR A 7 16.50 44.15 -7.89
C THR A 7 17.50 43.49 -6.92
N GLY A 8 18.48 44.23 -6.40
CA GLY A 8 19.39 43.76 -5.35
C GLY A 8 18.69 43.58 -4.00
N LEU A 9 17.71 44.43 -3.67
CA LEU A 9 16.94 44.33 -2.42
C LEU A 9 15.94 43.16 -2.44
N LEU A 10 15.41 42.80 -3.63
CA LEU A 10 14.52 41.65 -3.79
C LEU A 10 15.26 40.31 -3.67
N PHE A 11 16.55 40.25 -4.00
CA PHE A 11 17.38 39.04 -3.89
C PHE A 11 17.83 38.76 -2.43
N ILE A 12 17.89 39.79 -1.58
CA ILE A 12 18.26 39.63 -0.15
C ILE A 12 17.09 39.06 0.68
N LEU A 13 15.84 39.19 0.22
CA LEU A 13 14.64 38.66 0.90
C LEU A 13 14.40 37.15 0.64
N ILE A 14 15.20 36.48 -0.19
CA ILE A 14 15.07 35.04 -0.51
C ILE A 14 16.21 34.23 0.14
N LEU A 15 17.00 34.79 1.02
CA LEU A 15 17.88 33.95 1.83
C LEU A 15 16.99 33.18 2.82
N PRO A 16 16.90 31.84 2.73
CA PRO A 16 16.27 31.07 3.79
C PRO A 16 17.04 31.41 5.07
N GLY A 17 16.33 31.98 6.05
CA GLY A 17 16.90 32.18 7.37
C GLY A 17 17.50 30.85 7.81
N CYS A 18 18.80 30.78 8.03
CA CYS A 18 19.42 29.68 8.72
C CYS A 18 18.73 29.58 10.09
N ARG A 19 17.68 28.76 10.22
CA ARG A 19 17.31 28.19 11.51
C ARG A 19 18.59 27.49 11.96
N LYS A 20 19.15 27.90 13.09
CA LYS A 20 20.14 27.10 13.80
C LYS A 20 19.45 25.76 14.05
N GLU A 21 19.74 24.76 13.25
CA GLU A 21 19.39 23.39 13.55
C GLU A 21 20.09 23.08 14.87
N THR A 22 19.35 23.13 15.97
CA THR A 22 19.82 22.54 17.23
C THR A 22 19.86 21.05 16.99
N SER A 23 21.08 20.53 16.77
CA SER A 23 21.28 19.09 16.58
C SER A 23 20.63 18.34 17.74
N ILE A 24 19.73 17.42 17.43
CA ILE A 24 19.08 16.53 18.43
C ILE A 24 19.98 15.33 18.79
N LEU A 25 21.15 15.23 18.16
CA LEU A 25 22.08 14.13 18.36
C LEU A 25 22.44 13.88 19.84
N PRO A 26 22.69 14.90 20.70
CA PRO A 26 22.95 14.66 22.12
C PRO A 26 21.76 14.04 22.86
N LEU A 27 20.53 14.39 22.47
CA LEU A 27 19.31 13.79 23.02
C LEU A 27 19.21 12.33 22.61
N LEU A 28 19.36 12.01 21.32
CA LEU A 28 19.31 10.65 20.80
C LEU A 28 20.38 9.74 21.44
N GLN A 29 21.60 10.25 21.63
CA GLN A 29 22.66 9.54 22.36
C GLN A 29 22.32 9.29 23.82
N SER A 30 21.61 10.21 24.47
CA SER A 30 21.16 10.03 25.84
C SER A 30 20.07 8.96 25.92
N VAL A 31 19.13 8.97 24.99
CA VAL A 31 18.09 7.94 24.86
C VAL A 31 18.71 6.57 24.67
N GLU A 32 19.66 6.42 23.74
CA GLU A 32 20.29 5.13 23.46
C GLU A 32 20.96 4.50 24.70
N LYS A 33 21.55 5.31 25.55
CA LYS A 33 22.15 4.86 26.81
C LYS A 33 21.13 4.46 27.87
N LEU A 34 19.92 5.03 27.81
CA LEU A 34 18.86 4.78 28.80
C LEU A 34 18.06 3.52 28.49
N ILE A 35 17.89 3.16 27.22
CA ILE A 35 17.05 2.02 26.78
C ILE A 35 17.32 0.74 27.59
N PRO A 36 18.56 0.28 27.81
CA PRO A 36 18.79 -1.02 28.45
C PRO A 36 18.34 -1.11 29.92
N MET A 37 18.21 0.02 30.61
CA MET A 37 17.88 0.06 32.04
C MET A 37 16.58 0.82 32.35
N TYR A 38 16.21 1.79 31.53
CA TYR A 38 15.11 2.72 31.80
C TYR A 38 14.32 3.02 30.51
N ALA A 39 13.79 1.97 29.84
CA ALA A 39 13.11 2.09 28.57
C ALA A 39 11.90 3.06 28.61
N ASP A 40 11.14 3.09 29.72
CA ASP A 40 10.03 4.04 29.90
C ASP A 40 10.50 5.49 29.90
N SER A 41 11.63 5.76 30.58
CA SER A 41 12.23 7.11 30.58
C SER A 41 12.78 7.48 29.20
N ALA A 42 13.30 6.52 28.46
CA ALA A 42 13.76 6.72 27.09
C ALA A 42 12.58 7.05 26.17
N SER A 43 11.42 6.38 26.33
CA SER A 43 10.18 6.70 25.61
C SER A 43 9.75 8.14 25.83
N VAL A 44 9.68 8.58 27.07
CA VAL A 44 9.31 9.98 27.40
C VAL A 44 10.22 11.01 26.74
N LEU A 45 11.53 10.71 26.66
CA LEU A 45 12.48 11.59 25.97
C LEU A 45 12.25 11.63 24.45
N LEU A 46 11.95 10.50 23.82
CA LEU A 46 11.63 10.45 22.39
C LEU A 46 10.32 11.19 22.09
N ASP A 47 9.32 11.06 22.95
CA ASP A 47 8.02 11.74 22.84
C ASP A 47 8.13 13.26 23.04
N SER A 48 9.21 13.74 23.67
CA SER A 48 9.47 15.18 23.84
C SER A 48 9.81 15.89 22.51
N ILE A 49 10.11 15.14 21.45
CA ILE A 49 10.36 15.68 20.10
C ILE A 49 9.02 15.97 19.43
N GLN A 50 8.60 17.25 19.46
CA GLN A 50 7.27 17.69 19.04
C GLN A 50 6.99 17.54 17.54
N ALA A 51 8.01 17.60 16.68
CA ALA A 51 7.87 17.55 15.23
C ALA A 51 8.96 16.66 14.61
N PRO A 52 8.91 15.34 14.83
CA PRO A 52 9.94 14.44 14.32
C PRO A 52 10.04 14.46 12.78
N ASP A 53 8.95 14.70 12.08
CA ASP A 53 8.92 14.75 10.61
C ASP A 53 9.70 15.96 10.03
N GLU A 54 9.98 17.01 10.84
CA GLU A 54 10.80 18.16 10.45
C GLU A 54 12.32 17.93 10.63
N LEU A 55 12.71 16.78 11.21
CA LEU A 55 14.11 16.42 11.38
C LEU A 55 14.79 16.16 10.03
N THR A 56 16.13 16.32 10.02
CA THR A 56 16.92 15.84 8.88
C THR A 56 16.71 14.34 8.68
N ASP A 57 16.84 13.83 7.46
CA ASP A 57 16.61 12.40 7.20
C ASP A 57 17.50 11.51 8.06
N LYS A 58 18.72 11.94 8.34
CA LYS A 58 19.64 11.27 9.25
C LYS A 58 19.11 11.19 10.68
N ASP A 59 18.76 12.33 11.26
CA ASP A 59 18.29 12.40 12.65
C ASP A 59 16.94 11.71 12.80
N PHE A 60 16.07 11.84 11.80
CA PHE A 60 14.79 11.15 11.73
C PHE A 60 14.96 9.62 11.71
N ALA A 61 15.86 9.11 10.86
CA ALA A 61 16.11 7.66 10.77
C ALA A 61 16.65 7.09 12.10
N HIS A 62 17.59 7.80 12.74
CA HIS A 62 18.09 7.41 14.05
C HIS A 62 17.01 7.51 15.15
N TRP A 63 16.17 8.51 15.12
CA TRP A 63 15.02 8.61 16.01
C TRP A 63 14.07 7.41 15.84
N CYS A 64 13.70 7.05 14.61
CA CYS A 64 12.92 5.85 14.33
C CYS A 64 13.56 4.58 14.89
N MET A 65 14.87 4.40 14.67
CA MET A 65 15.61 3.24 15.19
C MET A 65 15.49 3.14 16.71
N LEU A 66 15.63 4.26 17.42
CA LEU A 66 15.52 4.29 18.87
C LEU A 66 14.08 4.05 19.34
N CYS A 67 13.08 4.59 18.64
CA CYS A 67 11.66 4.27 18.91
C CYS A 67 11.41 2.76 18.82
N GLY A 68 11.93 2.09 17.78
CA GLY A 68 11.83 0.64 17.66
C GLY A 68 12.48 -0.11 18.82
N LYS A 69 13.71 0.27 19.19
CA LYS A 69 14.40 -0.32 20.34
C LYS A 69 13.66 -0.11 21.66
N VAL A 70 13.05 1.06 21.86
CA VAL A 70 12.19 1.33 23.03
C VAL A 70 10.94 0.45 23.01
N THR A 71 10.30 0.31 21.86
CA THR A 71 9.13 -0.56 21.71
C THR A 71 9.43 -2.02 22.09
N ASP A 72 10.63 -2.51 21.80
CA ASP A 72 11.07 -3.86 22.17
C ASP A 72 11.19 -4.06 23.69
N GLU A 73 11.57 -3.05 24.45
CA GLU A 73 11.80 -3.15 25.89
C GLU A 73 10.62 -2.64 26.75
N ALA A 74 9.92 -1.58 26.30
CA ALA A 74 8.81 -0.94 27.04
C ALA A 74 7.41 -1.27 26.51
N ALA A 75 7.31 -2.13 25.49
CA ALA A 75 6.05 -2.53 24.85
C ALA A 75 5.16 -1.35 24.44
N THR A 76 5.77 -0.25 23.97
CA THR A 76 5.08 0.91 23.39
C THR A 76 4.56 0.56 21.99
N GLY A 77 3.61 1.36 21.46
CA GLY A 77 3.12 1.18 20.08
C GLY A 77 4.19 1.44 19.02
N LEU A 78 4.02 0.86 17.86
CA LEU A 78 4.89 1.12 16.71
C LEU A 78 4.56 2.45 16.04
N LEU A 79 5.56 3.04 15.41
CA LEU A 79 5.38 4.23 14.58
C LEU A 79 4.55 3.89 13.32
N PRO A 80 3.92 4.90 12.68
CA PRO A 80 3.24 4.71 11.40
C PRO A 80 4.16 4.19 10.30
N ILE A 81 3.62 3.38 9.39
CA ILE A 81 4.37 2.75 8.28
C ILE A 81 5.20 3.76 7.49
N TYR A 82 4.65 4.96 7.18
CA TYR A 82 5.35 5.95 6.36
C TYR A 82 6.65 6.45 7.02
N GLN A 83 6.68 6.50 8.36
CA GLN A 83 7.88 6.89 9.10
C GLN A 83 8.95 5.81 9.03
N TRP A 84 8.56 4.54 9.16
CA TRP A 84 9.47 3.42 8.96
C TRP A 84 10.01 3.36 7.53
N GLN A 85 9.18 3.62 6.52
CA GLN A 85 9.61 3.66 5.11
C GLN A 85 10.62 4.78 4.85
N ARG A 86 10.43 5.97 5.44
CA ARG A 86 11.40 7.07 5.33
C ARG A 86 12.72 6.71 6.00
N ALA A 87 12.69 6.10 7.18
CA ALA A 87 13.87 5.63 7.88
C ALA A 87 14.59 4.51 7.09
N GLN A 88 13.84 3.55 6.54
CA GLN A 88 14.35 2.48 5.68
C GLN A 88 15.13 3.05 4.49
N GLN A 89 14.56 4.03 3.78
CA GLN A 89 15.23 4.65 2.65
C GLN A 89 16.60 5.21 3.03
N TRP A 90 16.68 5.91 4.16
CA TRP A 90 17.95 6.46 4.63
C TRP A 90 18.96 5.37 5.00
N PHE A 91 18.54 4.34 5.76
CA PHE A 91 19.44 3.25 6.15
C PHE A 91 19.87 2.39 4.96
N THR A 92 19.05 2.23 3.93
CA THR A 92 19.44 1.52 2.69
C THR A 92 20.63 2.20 2.00
N GLU A 93 20.72 3.53 2.06
CA GLU A 93 21.81 4.27 1.42
C GLU A 93 23.02 4.48 2.34
N HIS A 94 22.84 4.52 3.67
CA HIS A 94 23.85 4.99 4.60
C HIS A 94 24.09 4.05 5.80
N GLY A 95 23.19 3.09 6.03
CA GLY A 95 23.25 2.19 7.17
C GLY A 95 24.13 0.96 6.92
N THR A 96 24.54 0.34 8.01
CA THR A 96 25.11 -1.02 7.98
C THR A 96 24.03 -2.04 7.62
N ALA A 97 24.42 -3.22 7.16
CA ALA A 97 23.47 -4.30 6.85
C ALA A 97 22.63 -4.71 8.09
N GLU A 98 23.22 -4.65 9.29
CA GLU A 98 22.50 -4.92 10.53
C GLU A 98 21.44 -3.86 10.82
N GLU A 99 21.76 -2.57 10.66
CA GLU A 99 20.82 -1.46 10.84
C GLU A 99 19.70 -1.51 9.80
N GLN A 100 20.01 -1.83 8.53
CA GLN A 100 19.02 -2.03 7.48
C GLN A 100 18.05 -3.17 7.86
N ALA A 101 18.58 -4.33 8.23
CA ALA A 101 17.76 -5.47 8.65
C ALA A 101 16.92 -5.15 9.90
N GLN A 102 17.45 -4.35 10.83
CA GLN A 102 16.73 -3.93 12.04
C GLN A 102 15.56 -2.98 11.71
N ILE A 103 15.77 -2.01 10.83
CA ILE A 103 14.67 -1.13 10.37
C ILE A 103 13.62 -1.90 9.61
N ASP A 104 14.03 -2.84 8.76
CA ASP A 104 13.11 -3.71 8.01
C ASP A 104 12.29 -4.60 8.95
N LEU A 105 12.89 -5.08 10.05
CA LEU A 105 12.16 -5.78 11.10
C LEU A 105 11.03 -4.91 11.68
N TYR A 106 11.31 -3.65 12.03
CA TYR A 106 10.28 -2.75 12.58
C TYR A 106 9.21 -2.38 11.54
N LEU A 107 9.62 -2.13 10.30
CA LEU A 107 8.68 -1.88 9.19
C LEU A 107 7.79 -3.10 8.95
N GLY A 108 8.35 -4.32 8.99
CA GLY A 108 7.58 -5.55 8.88
C GLY A 108 6.55 -5.69 10.00
N ARG A 109 6.93 -5.39 11.25
CA ARG A 109 6.02 -5.38 12.41
C ARG A 109 4.88 -4.35 12.22
N ALA A 110 5.21 -3.15 11.75
CA ALA A 110 4.18 -2.14 11.46
C ALA A 110 3.21 -2.60 10.37
N TYR A 111 3.68 -3.32 9.34
CA TYR A 111 2.79 -3.94 8.36
C TYR A 111 1.92 -5.04 8.96
N VAL A 112 2.43 -5.80 9.95
CA VAL A 112 1.61 -6.80 10.69
C VAL A 112 0.48 -6.11 11.46
N GLU A 113 0.76 -5.01 12.17
CA GLU A 113 -0.26 -4.23 12.89
C GLU A 113 -1.31 -3.63 11.94
N ASP A 114 -0.92 -3.27 10.71
CA ASP A 114 -1.83 -2.76 9.68
C ASP A 114 -2.56 -3.88 8.88
N GLY A 115 -2.33 -5.18 9.26
CA GLY A 115 -2.94 -6.34 8.61
C GLY A 115 -2.38 -6.69 7.23
N GLU A 116 -1.28 -6.06 6.80
CA GLU A 116 -0.60 -6.27 5.51
C GLU A 116 0.40 -7.43 5.59
N TYR A 117 -0.07 -8.62 5.98
CA TYR A 117 0.78 -9.77 6.31
C TYR A 117 1.69 -10.23 5.17
N ASP A 118 1.24 -10.12 3.93
CA ASP A 118 2.05 -10.53 2.77
C ASP A 118 3.23 -9.58 2.53
N LYS A 119 3.03 -8.28 2.75
CA LYS A 119 4.13 -7.29 2.70
C LYS A 119 5.08 -7.47 3.85
N ALA A 120 4.56 -7.72 5.07
CA ALA A 120 5.37 -8.02 6.22
C ALA A 120 6.26 -9.24 5.97
N MET A 121 5.71 -10.33 5.44
CA MET A 121 6.45 -11.55 5.13
C MET A 121 7.53 -11.32 4.09
N GLN A 122 7.25 -10.53 3.03
CA GLN A 122 8.25 -10.19 2.01
C GLN A 122 9.42 -9.41 2.64
N ILE A 123 9.13 -8.37 3.41
CA ILE A 123 10.15 -7.55 4.07
C ILE A 123 10.97 -8.40 5.04
N TYR A 124 10.33 -9.26 5.84
CA TYR A 124 11.04 -10.18 6.73
C TYR A 124 11.94 -11.15 5.97
N ALA A 125 11.50 -11.66 4.80
CA ALA A 125 12.33 -12.56 4.00
C ALA A 125 13.60 -11.88 3.48
N ASP A 126 13.45 -10.67 2.94
CA ASP A 126 14.57 -9.87 2.43
C ASP A 126 15.52 -9.46 3.56
N ALA A 127 14.98 -8.98 4.69
CA ALA A 127 15.76 -8.63 5.88
C ALA A 127 16.49 -9.83 6.49
N LEU A 128 15.84 -11.02 6.51
CA LEU A 128 16.47 -12.25 7.00
C LEU A 128 17.65 -12.68 6.13
N GLN A 129 17.51 -12.56 4.81
CA GLN A 129 18.60 -12.85 3.88
C GLN A 129 19.78 -11.91 4.16
N LEU A 130 19.53 -10.60 4.22
CA LEU A 130 20.55 -9.59 4.52
C LEU A 130 21.25 -9.86 5.87
N ALA A 131 20.47 -10.12 6.92
CA ALA A 131 20.98 -10.41 8.25
C ALA A 131 21.84 -11.69 8.27
N LYS A 132 21.47 -12.74 7.52
CA LYS A 132 22.25 -13.99 7.40
C LYS A 132 23.57 -13.77 6.67
N GLU A 133 23.56 -13.05 5.56
CA GLU A 133 24.76 -12.76 4.75
C GLU A 133 25.80 -11.96 5.52
N HIS A 134 25.35 -11.06 6.41
CA HIS A 134 26.22 -10.19 7.21
C HIS A 134 26.38 -10.64 8.67
N GLN A 135 25.92 -11.85 9.01
CA GLN A 135 26.05 -12.46 10.35
C GLN A 135 25.40 -11.63 11.48
N ALA A 136 24.39 -10.81 11.15
CA ALA A 136 23.58 -10.07 12.13
C ALA A 136 22.60 -11.02 12.85
N TYR A 137 23.16 -12.01 13.58
CA TYR A 137 22.41 -13.14 14.13
C TYR A 137 21.32 -12.71 15.10
N ASN A 138 21.53 -11.63 15.85
CA ASN A 138 20.53 -11.15 16.79
C ASN A 138 19.26 -10.69 16.05
N VAL A 139 19.40 -9.88 15.01
CA VAL A 139 18.30 -9.40 14.17
C VAL A 139 17.66 -10.57 13.42
N ALA A 140 18.46 -11.50 12.86
CA ALA A 140 17.95 -12.70 12.20
C ALA A 140 17.08 -13.54 13.14
N GLY A 141 17.45 -13.65 14.42
CA GLY A 141 16.65 -14.34 15.43
C GLY A 141 15.28 -13.71 15.64
N TYR A 142 15.21 -12.38 15.78
CA TYR A 142 13.93 -11.68 15.91
C TYR A 142 13.09 -11.79 14.65
N ILE A 143 13.68 -11.64 13.47
CA ILE A 143 12.94 -11.80 12.20
C ILE A 143 12.33 -13.20 12.11
N CYS A 144 13.08 -14.25 12.41
CA CYS A 144 12.57 -15.62 12.42
C CYS A 144 11.44 -15.81 13.42
N ALA A 145 11.52 -15.19 14.62
CA ALA A 145 10.45 -15.25 15.62
C ALA A 145 9.15 -14.61 15.09
N TYR A 146 9.22 -13.42 14.49
CA TYR A 146 8.04 -12.75 13.92
C TYR A 146 7.49 -13.47 12.66
N MET A 147 8.37 -14.07 11.84
CA MET A 147 7.91 -14.94 10.74
C MET A 147 7.16 -16.16 11.27
N ALA A 148 7.65 -16.76 12.38
CA ALA A 148 6.96 -17.88 13.03
C ALA A 148 5.59 -17.48 13.54
N ASP A 149 5.44 -16.29 14.14
CA ASP A 149 4.15 -15.75 14.57
C ASP A 149 3.17 -15.63 13.38
N LEU A 150 3.63 -15.13 12.24
CA LEU A 150 2.81 -15.02 11.02
C LEU A 150 2.39 -16.39 10.47
N TYR A 151 3.28 -17.38 10.48
CA TYR A 151 2.95 -18.75 10.08
C TYR A 151 1.96 -19.39 11.06
N GLY A 152 2.16 -19.20 12.37
CA GLY A 152 1.23 -19.68 13.40
C GLY A 152 -0.16 -19.04 13.28
N PHE A 153 -0.23 -17.74 12.99
CA PHE A 153 -1.48 -17.03 12.76
C PHE A 153 -2.26 -17.55 11.52
N ARG A 154 -1.57 -18.13 10.55
CA ARG A 154 -2.16 -18.76 9.35
C ARG A 154 -2.30 -20.28 9.46
N ASP A 155 -2.12 -20.87 10.64
CA ASP A 155 -2.15 -22.32 10.89
C ASP A 155 -1.15 -23.14 10.05
N ILE A 156 -0.02 -22.53 9.63
CA ILE A 156 1.03 -23.21 8.86
C ILE A 156 2.11 -23.73 9.83
N THR A 157 1.73 -24.78 10.57
CA THR A 157 2.51 -25.31 11.70
C THR A 157 3.93 -25.74 11.34
N SER A 158 4.13 -26.37 10.17
CA SER A 158 5.47 -26.85 9.76
C SER A 158 6.49 -25.71 9.61
N GLU A 159 6.09 -24.62 8.96
CA GLU A 159 6.97 -23.45 8.75
C GLU A 159 7.12 -22.66 10.06
N CYS A 160 6.06 -22.60 10.89
CA CYS A 160 6.14 -22.01 12.23
C CYS A 160 7.22 -22.68 13.06
N LEU A 161 7.18 -24.01 13.20
CA LEU A 161 8.18 -24.79 13.92
C LEU A 161 9.60 -24.54 13.40
N LYS A 162 9.78 -24.62 12.08
CA LYS A 162 11.07 -24.40 11.45
C LYS A 162 11.63 -23.00 11.77
N LYS A 163 10.80 -21.97 11.73
CA LYS A 163 11.21 -20.61 12.05
C LYS A 163 11.49 -20.40 13.53
N ARG A 164 10.76 -21.06 14.42
CA ARG A 164 11.07 -21.09 15.88
C ARG A 164 12.42 -21.74 16.13
N GLU A 165 12.75 -22.85 15.46
CA GLU A 165 14.05 -23.50 15.55
C GLU A 165 15.18 -22.61 15.02
N GLU A 166 15.00 -21.99 13.84
CA GLU A 166 15.97 -21.04 13.28
C GLU A 166 16.21 -19.86 14.26
N ALA A 167 15.15 -19.32 14.88
CA ALA A 167 15.26 -18.24 15.88
C ALA A 167 16.11 -18.68 17.08
N CYS A 168 15.88 -19.89 17.61
CA CYS A 168 16.70 -20.45 18.69
C CYS A 168 18.18 -20.54 18.29
N GLU A 169 18.49 -21.02 17.09
CA GLU A 169 19.86 -21.12 16.61
C GLU A 169 20.52 -19.74 16.48
N PHE A 170 19.82 -18.75 15.92
CA PHE A 170 20.36 -17.42 15.72
C PHE A 170 20.61 -16.70 17.05
N PHE A 171 19.66 -16.72 17.98
CA PHE A 171 19.87 -16.11 19.29
C PHE A 171 21.02 -16.78 20.07
N LYS A 172 21.17 -18.10 19.92
CA LYS A 172 22.33 -18.81 20.51
C LYS A 172 23.66 -18.35 19.89
N LYS A 173 23.70 -18.18 18.54
CA LYS A 173 24.90 -17.66 17.84
C LYS A 173 25.20 -16.21 18.20
N ALA A 174 24.15 -15.42 18.45
CA ALA A 174 24.26 -14.03 18.88
C ALA A 174 24.62 -13.87 20.37
N GLU A 175 24.74 -14.97 21.11
CA GLU A 175 24.90 -14.98 22.56
C GLU A 175 23.82 -14.21 23.33
N ASN A 176 22.65 -13.95 22.67
CA ASN A 176 21.50 -13.33 23.31
C ASN A 176 20.69 -14.40 24.05
N TYR A 177 21.18 -14.78 25.22
CA TYR A 177 20.60 -15.86 26.02
C TYR A 177 19.20 -15.51 26.56
N LYS A 178 18.88 -14.22 26.76
CA LYS A 178 17.51 -13.78 27.14
C LYS A 178 16.51 -14.17 26.02
N SER A 179 16.75 -13.74 24.81
CA SER A 179 15.87 -14.02 23.66
C SER A 179 15.90 -15.50 23.27
N TYR A 180 17.05 -16.18 23.45
CA TYR A 180 17.16 -17.62 23.27
C TYR A 180 16.24 -18.40 24.21
N ALA A 181 16.17 -18.04 25.50
CA ALA A 181 15.29 -18.70 26.45
C ALA A 181 13.81 -18.42 26.14
N TYR A 182 13.43 -17.21 25.71
CA TYR A 182 12.09 -16.93 25.22
C TYR A 182 11.76 -17.80 23.99
N SER A 183 12.66 -17.88 23.01
CA SER A 183 12.44 -18.70 21.80
C SER A 183 12.31 -20.19 22.11
N LEU A 184 13.07 -20.72 23.07
CA LEU A 184 12.92 -22.10 23.54
C LEU A 184 11.53 -22.33 24.18
N LYS A 185 11.04 -21.36 24.97
CA LYS A 185 9.69 -21.38 25.56
C LYS A 185 8.63 -21.38 24.47
N ASP A 186 8.77 -20.54 23.45
CA ASP A 186 7.80 -20.43 22.35
C ASP A 186 7.83 -21.70 21.48
N LEU A 187 9.00 -22.24 21.17
CA LEU A 187 9.16 -23.53 20.48
C LEU A 187 8.51 -24.68 21.28
N ALA A 188 8.67 -24.66 22.60
CA ALA A 188 8.01 -25.63 23.48
C ALA A 188 6.48 -25.53 23.42
N GLY A 189 5.95 -24.31 23.32
CA GLY A 189 4.52 -24.07 23.11
C GLY A 189 4.00 -24.69 21.81
N GLU A 190 4.71 -24.51 20.69
CA GLU A 190 4.34 -25.12 19.41
C GLU A 190 4.34 -26.66 19.47
N TRP A 191 5.35 -27.28 20.10
CA TRP A 191 5.38 -28.72 20.30
C TRP A 191 4.24 -29.22 21.21
N ALA A 192 3.82 -28.41 22.20
CA ALA A 192 2.70 -28.75 23.07
C ALA A 192 1.35 -28.73 22.33
N ILE A 193 1.15 -27.77 21.41
CA ILE A 193 -0.05 -27.73 20.54
C ILE A 193 -0.16 -29.02 19.70
N LEU A 194 0.96 -29.62 19.35
CA LEU A 194 1.04 -30.90 18.63
C LEU A 194 1.03 -32.13 19.58
N ASP A 195 0.66 -31.97 20.83
CA ASP A 195 0.66 -33.02 21.87
C ASP A 195 2.04 -33.71 22.05
N SER A 196 3.11 -33.09 21.59
CA SER A 196 4.48 -33.65 21.62
C SER A 196 5.20 -33.26 22.92
N PHE A 197 4.67 -33.64 24.05
CA PHE A 197 5.21 -33.27 25.38
C PHE A 197 6.62 -33.81 25.65
N ALA A 198 7.01 -34.88 24.98
CA ALA A 198 8.38 -35.40 25.04
C ALA A 198 9.43 -34.39 24.55
N CYS A 199 9.09 -33.57 23.55
CA CYS A 199 9.92 -32.48 23.06
C CYS A 199 9.78 -31.20 23.90
N THR A 200 8.58 -30.93 24.38
CA THR A 200 8.21 -29.71 25.12
C THR A 200 8.98 -29.53 26.42
N ILE A 201 8.96 -30.57 27.30
CA ILE A 201 9.54 -30.46 28.65
C ILE A 201 11.04 -30.19 28.66
N PRO A 202 11.89 -30.88 27.85
CA PRO A 202 13.33 -30.58 27.80
C PRO A 202 13.64 -29.15 27.34
N LEU A 203 12.84 -28.59 26.40
CA LEU A 203 13.01 -27.21 25.94
C LEU A 203 12.73 -26.21 27.07
N LEU A 204 11.64 -26.39 27.82
CA LEU A 204 11.31 -25.55 28.97
C LEU A 204 12.35 -25.66 30.09
N GLN A 205 12.86 -26.88 30.38
CA GLN A 205 13.89 -27.08 31.37
C GLN A 205 15.16 -26.34 31.01
N LYS A 206 15.54 -26.37 29.73
CA LYS A 206 16.70 -25.62 29.22
C LYS A 206 16.46 -24.11 29.34
N ALA A 207 15.28 -23.61 28.98
CA ALA A 207 14.93 -22.22 29.14
C ALA A 207 14.96 -21.78 30.61
N ASP A 208 14.42 -22.59 31.54
CA ASP A 208 14.43 -22.31 32.99
C ASP A 208 15.88 -22.22 33.53
N SER A 209 16.76 -23.15 33.14
CA SER A 209 18.17 -23.11 33.52
C SER A 209 18.84 -21.81 33.06
N ILE A 210 18.57 -21.36 31.83
CA ILE A 210 19.11 -20.10 31.31
C ILE A 210 18.53 -18.91 32.10
N SER A 211 17.25 -18.90 32.38
CA SER A 211 16.60 -17.79 33.09
C SER A 211 17.15 -17.62 34.52
N GLN A 212 17.46 -18.72 35.17
CA GLN A 212 18.10 -18.74 36.51
C GLN A 212 19.54 -18.17 36.46
N LEU A 213 20.30 -18.56 35.44
CA LEU A 213 21.65 -18.02 35.25
C LEU A 213 21.67 -16.52 34.98
N LEU A 214 20.68 -16.03 34.25
CA LEU A 214 20.50 -14.60 33.93
C LEU A 214 19.93 -13.81 35.11
N HIS A 215 19.48 -14.46 36.18
CA HIS A 215 18.76 -13.84 37.31
C HIS A 215 17.58 -12.96 36.87
N ASN A 216 16.96 -13.30 35.71
CA ASN A 216 15.85 -12.52 35.14
C ASN A 216 14.50 -13.04 35.65
N LYS A 217 13.92 -12.32 36.61
CA LYS A 217 12.68 -12.70 37.28
C LYS A 217 11.51 -12.82 36.30
N ASN A 218 11.37 -11.88 35.37
CA ASN A 218 10.24 -11.89 34.42
C ASN A 218 10.35 -13.06 33.44
N LEU A 219 11.55 -13.39 32.96
CA LEU A 219 11.78 -14.57 32.13
C LEU A 219 11.50 -15.87 32.91
N THR A 220 11.99 -15.97 34.15
CA THR A 220 11.71 -17.13 35.02
C THR A 220 10.22 -17.31 35.26
N ALA A 221 9.49 -16.24 35.51
CA ALA A 221 8.03 -16.27 35.67
C ALA A 221 7.31 -16.69 34.38
N ALA A 222 7.74 -16.17 33.21
CA ALA A 222 7.17 -16.55 31.91
C ALA A 222 7.36 -18.03 31.60
N ILE A 223 8.52 -18.59 31.94
CA ILE A 223 8.81 -20.01 31.75
C ILE A 223 8.02 -20.87 32.76
N ALA A 224 7.88 -20.43 34.01
CA ALA A 224 7.06 -21.11 35.00
C ALA A 224 5.58 -21.13 34.56
N ASN A 225 5.06 -20.04 34.00
CA ASN A 225 3.74 -20.01 33.40
C ASN A 225 3.59 -21.02 32.24
N ALA A 226 4.60 -21.11 31.36
CA ALA A 226 4.60 -22.09 30.28
C ALA A 226 4.56 -23.53 30.82
N PHE A 227 5.34 -23.86 31.84
CA PHE A 227 5.24 -25.16 32.52
C PHE A 227 3.83 -25.42 33.07
N ALA A 228 3.22 -24.41 33.71
CA ALA A 228 1.89 -24.53 34.28
C ALA A 228 0.85 -24.88 33.20
N LEU A 229 0.89 -24.17 32.06
CA LEU A 229 0.00 -24.46 30.93
C LEU A 229 0.21 -25.88 30.38
N ILE A 230 1.45 -26.33 30.25
CA ILE A 230 1.76 -27.68 29.76
C ILE A 230 1.27 -28.76 30.75
N TYR A 231 1.48 -28.56 32.04
CA TYR A 231 0.97 -29.47 33.05
C TYR A 231 -0.57 -29.47 33.10
N GLU A 232 -1.21 -28.33 32.91
CA GLU A 232 -2.67 -28.22 32.79
C GLU A 232 -3.18 -29.02 31.57
N MET A 233 -2.54 -28.91 30.41
CA MET A 233 -2.89 -29.69 29.21
C MET A 233 -2.72 -31.19 29.43
N GLN A 234 -1.75 -31.61 30.23
CA GLN A 234 -1.53 -33.02 30.61
C GLN A 234 -2.48 -33.50 31.72
N GLY A 235 -3.34 -32.64 32.27
CA GLY A 235 -4.17 -32.96 33.41
C GLY A 235 -3.41 -33.08 34.74
N LYS A 236 -2.16 -32.68 34.81
CA LYS A 236 -1.29 -32.68 35.99
C LYS A 236 -1.51 -31.41 36.82
N TYR A 237 -2.70 -31.33 37.44
CA TYR A 237 -3.15 -30.08 38.06
C TYR A 237 -2.35 -29.65 39.29
N ASN A 238 -1.73 -30.59 40.05
CA ASN A 238 -0.91 -30.25 41.19
C ASN A 238 0.44 -29.62 40.77
N GLU A 239 1.05 -30.16 39.73
CA GLU A 239 2.26 -29.61 39.10
C GLU A 239 1.97 -28.25 38.46
N ALA A 240 0.80 -28.11 37.80
CA ALA A 240 0.35 -26.85 37.24
C ALA A 240 0.16 -25.76 38.30
N GLU A 241 -0.51 -26.12 39.46
CA GLU A 241 -0.64 -25.22 40.61
C GLU A 241 0.69 -24.72 41.11
N THR A 242 1.68 -25.63 41.30
CA THR A 242 3.02 -25.28 41.77
C THR A 242 3.73 -24.35 40.81
N ALA A 243 3.60 -24.58 39.51
CA ALA A 243 4.23 -23.78 38.48
C ALA A 243 3.58 -22.39 38.37
N TYR A 244 2.25 -22.27 38.46
CA TYR A 244 1.61 -20.95 38.50
C TYR A 244 1.97 -20.16 39.76
N LEU A 245 2.01 -20.80 40.92
CA LEU A 245 2.45 -20.14 42.16
C LEU A 245 3.91 -19.63 42.04
N LYS A 246 4.81 -20.41 41.40
CA LYS A 246 6.17 -19.98 41.09
C LYS A 246 6.14 -18.76 40.15
N ALA A 247 5.33 -18.76 39.11
CA ALA A 247 5.19 -17.65 38.18
C ALA A 247 4.77 -16.36 38.90
N ILE A 248 3.70 -16.44 39.68
CA ILE A 248 3.13 -15.29 40.42
C ILE A 248 4.15 -14.74 41.44
N SER A 249 4.78 -15.61 42.22
CA SER A 249 5.72 -15.19 43.28
C SER A 249 7.04 -14.64 42.74
N THR A 250 7.42 -14.98 41.50
CA THR A 250 8.72 -14.60 40.90
C THR A 250 8.60 -13.30 40.12
N ARG A 251 7.44 -13.00 39.56
CA ARG A 251 7.23 -11.81 38.71
C ARG A 251 7.39 -10.53 39.52
N SER A 252 7.95 -9.50 38.86
CA SER A 252 8.15 -8.19 39.49
C SER A 252 6.87 -7.37 39.60
N GLU A 253 5.91 -7.65 38.70
CA GLU A 253 4.61 -6.97 38.62
C GLU A 253 3.48 -7.98 38.68
N GLU A 254 2.30 -7.56 39.14
CA GLU A 254 1.13 -8.42 39.19
C GLU A 254 0.73 -8.91 37.80
N SER A 255 0.53 -10.22 37.65
CA SER A 255 0.05 -10.84 36.42
C SER A 255 -1.30 -11.47 36.63
N TYR A 256 -2.35 -10.77 36.26
CA TYR A 256 -3.71 -11.31 36.29
C TYR A 256 -3.87 -12.55 35.42
N LYS A 257 -3.10 -12.68 34.31
CA LYS A 257 -3.12 -13.88 33.45
C LYS A 257 -2.65 -15.12 34.21
N ASP A 258 -1.57 -15.01 34.98
CA ASP A 258 -1.06 -16.12 35.81
C ASP A 258 -2.07 -16.49 36.89
N SER A 259 -2.70 -15.50 37.54
CA SER A 259 -3.73 -15.70 38.57
C SER A 259 -4.99 -16.37 38.01
N ILE A 260 -5.44 -16.00 36.81
CA ILE A 260 -6.57 -16.65 36.13
C ILE A 260 -6.23 -18.10 35.73
N GLY A 261 -5.00 -18.34 35.27
CA GLY A 261 -4.52 -19.69 34.98
C GLY A 261 -4.57 -20.58 36.25
N LEU A 262 -4.03 -20.07 37.36
CA LEU A 262 -4.12 -20.75 38.67
C LEU A 262 -5.54 -20.99 39.12
N LEU A 263 -6.45 -20.02 38.95
CA LEU A 263 -7.86 -20.15 39.25
C LEU A 263 -8.51 -21.30 38.47
N LYS A 264 -8.25 -21.40 37.17
CA LYS A 264 -8.75 -22.50 36.32
C LYS A 264 -8.22 -23.85 36.79
N VAL A 265 -6.96 -23.92 37.20
CA VAL A 265 -6.34 -25.14 37.75
C VAL A 265 -6.98 -25.52 39.10
N TYR A 266 -7.26 -24.56 39.98
CA TYR A 266 -7.99 -24.86 41.24
C TYR A 266 -9.36 -25.47 40.98
N ILE A 267 -10.10 -24.91 40.00
CA ILE A 267 -11.43 -25.43 39.64
C ILE A 267 -11.31 -26.85 39.07
N LYS A 268 -10.40 -27.08 38.10
CA LYS A 268 -10.20 -28.39 37.48
C LYS A 268 -9.72 -29.45 38.47
N ASN A 269 -8.95 -29.03 39.47
CA ASN A 269 -8.42 -29.89 40.55
C ASN A 269 -9.39 -30.03 41.76
N ASN A 270 -10.64 -29.57 41.60
CA ASN A 270 -11.68 -29.58 42.61
C ASN A 270 -11.32 -28.88 43.96
N LYS A 271 -10.37 -27.91 43.90
CA LYS A 271 -9.96 -27.08 45.05
C LYS A 271 -10.84 -25.82 45.12
N LEU A 272 -12.18 -25.99 45.17
CA LEU A 272 -13.13 -24.90 44.99
C LEU A 272 -12.98 -23.80 46.04
N GLY A 273 -12.62 -24.15 47.32
CA GLY A 273 -12.37 -23.15 48.36
C GLY A 273 -11.25 -22.17 47.97
N LYS A 274 -10.10 -22.67 47.48
CA LYS A 274 -9.00 -21.82 46.99
C LYS A 274 -9.40 -21.03 45.77
N ALA A 275 -10.23 -21.60 44.89
CA ALA A 275 -10.73 -20.88 43.72
C ALA A 275 -11.58 -19.67 44.12
N TYR A 276 -12.45 -19.82 45.17
CA TYR A 276 -13.25 -18.70 45.68
C TYR A 276 -12.44 -17.61 46.37
N GLU A 277 -11.39 -17.98 47.09
CA GLU A 277 -10.47 -16.99 47.68
C GLU A 277 -9.73 -16.21 46.59
N LEU A 278 -9.22 -16.90 45.59
CA LEU A 278 -8.42 -16.27 44.51
C LEU A 278 -9.31 -15.38 43.62
N ILE A 279 -10.53 -15.85 43.25
CA ILE A 279 -11.42 -15.07 42.37
C ILE A 279 -11.85 -13.75 43.02
N LYS A 280 -11.98 -13.70 44.37
CA LYS A 280 -12.30 -12.48 45.11
C LYS A 280 -11.12 -11.52 45.19
N ALA A 281 -9.89 -12.01 45.10
CA ALA A 281 -8.68 -11.22 45.18
C ALA A 281 -8.32 -10.57 43.84
N ILE A 282 -8.80 -11.12 42.72
CA ILE A 282 -8.47 -10.58 41.40
C ILE A 282 -9.29 -9.33 41.09
N THR A 283 -8.62 -8.20 40.82
CA THR A 283 -9.26 -6.99 40.29
C THR A 283 -9.54 -7.17 38.81
N VAL A 284 -10.79 -7.00 38.39
CA VAL A 284 -11.19 -7.22 37.00
C VAL A 284 -10.94 -5.98 36.17
N HIS A 285 -10.13 -6.11 35.14
CA HIS A 285 -9.90 -5.12 34.10
C HIS A 285 -10.48 -5.63 32.76
N ASN A 286 -10.73 -4.74 31.80
CA ASN A 286 -11.38 -5.09 30.54
C ASN A 286 -10.63 -6.16 29.73
N ASP A 287 -9.30 -6.17 29.80
CA ASP A 287 -8.42 -7.11 29.09
C ASP A 287 -8.51 -8.56 29.58
N ILE A 288 -8.96 -8.76 30.83
CA ILE A 288 -9.13 -10.08 31.44
C ILE A 288 -10.61 -10.50 31.66
N ALA A 289 -11.54 -9.58 31.36
CA ALA A 289 -12.97 -9.77 31.67
C ALA A 289 -13.55 -11.08 31.10
N TYR A 290 -13.21 -11.41 29.85
CA TYR A 290 -13.64 -12.66 29.23
C TYR A 290 -13.11 -13.89 29.97
N SER A 291 -11.81 -13.95 30.24
CA SER A 291 -11.17 -15.07 30.92
C SER A 291 -11.66 -15.23 32.36
N PHE A 292 -12.01 -14.12 33.00
CA PHE A 292 -12.56 -14.07 34.34
C PHE A 292 -14.00 -14.62 34.39
N ASN A 293 -14.87 -14.19 33.49
CA ASN A 293 -16.23 -14.75 33.37
C ASN A 293 -16.19 -16.23 32.96
N GLN A 294 -15.25 -16.64 32.12
CA GLN A 294 -15.04 -18.06 31.83
C GLN A 294 -14.65 -18.86 33.07
N ALA A 295 -13.87 -18.30 33.99
CA ALA A 295 -13.55 -18.96 35.25
C ALA A 295 -14.78 -19.09 36.13
N TYR A 296 -15.66 -18.10 36.23
CA TYR A 296 -16.96 -18.24 36.93
C TYR A 296 -17.84 -19.32 36.32
N TYR A 297 -17.93 -19.36 34.97
CA TYR A 297 -18.64 -20.44 34.28
C TYR A 297 -18.12 -21.83 34.71
N LEU A 298 -16.80 -22.01 34.70
CA LEU A 298 -16.17 -23.28 35.08
C LEU A 298 -16.40 -23.60 36.56
N LEU A 299 -16.33 -22.59 37.43
CA LEU A 299 -16.53 -22.74 38.88
C LEU A 299 -17.95 -23.20 39.21
N TYR A 300 -18.97 -22.50 38.72
CA TYR A 300 -20.38 -22.88 38.94
C TYR A 300 -20.74 -24.23 38.30
N LYS A 301 -20.15 -24.53 37.13
CA LYS A 301 -20.28 -25.83 36.48
C LYS A 301 -19.71 -26.95 37.36
N ALA A 302 -18.56 -26.76 37.98
CA ALA A 302 -17.93 -27.72 38.89
C ALA A 302 -18.75 -27.93 40.17
N GLU A 303 -19.46 -26.92 40.62
CA GLU A 303 -20.39 -27.01 41.77
C GLU A 303 -21.77 -27.61 41.44
N GLY A 304 -22.05 -27.89 40.17
CA GLY A 304 -23.38 -28.33 39.73
C GLY A 304 -24.43 -27.22 39.69
N LYS A 305 -24.04 -25.97 39.84
CA LYS A 305 -24.91 -24.78 39.76
C LYS A 305 -25.09 -24.38 38.29
N TYR A 306 -25.83 -25.18 37.55
CA TYR A 306 -25.91 -25.05 36.09
C TYR A 306 -26.60 -23.78 35.62
N LYS A 307 -27.53 -23.21 36.42
CA LYS A 307 -28.20 -21.95 36.08
C LYS A 307 -27.25 -20.78 36.10
N GLU A 308 -26.44 -20.66 37.13
CA GLU A 308 -25.41 -19.65 37.27
C GLU A 308 -24.30 -19.86 36.26
N ALA A 309 -23.91 -21.11 36.01
CA ALA A 309 -22.96 -21.45 34.97
C ALA A 309 -23.45 -21.02 33.59
N LEU A 310 -24.73 -21.26 33.26
CA LEU A 310 -25.31 -20.83 31.98
C LEU A 310 -25.27 -19.32 31.84
N HIS A 311 -25.63 -18.57 32.88
CA HIS A 311 -25.56 -17.11 32.88
C HIS A 311 -24.15 -16.58 32.50
N TYR A 312 -23.10 -17.12 33.14
CA TYR A 312 -21.73 -16.70 32.78
C TYR A 312 -21.30 -17.21 31.42
N LYS A 313 -21.85 -18.33 30.93
CA LYS A 313 -21.62 -18.80 29.57
C LYS A 313 -22.23 -17.86 28.53
N GLU A 314 -23.43 -17.33 28.80
CA GLU A 314 -24.11 -16.33 27.98
C GLU A 314 -23.29 -15.04 27.93
N ILE A 315 -22.84 -14.52 29.11
CA ILE A 315 -21.96 -13.36 29.15
C ILE A 315 -20.69 -13.58 28.29
N CYS A 316 -20.04 -14.74 28.38
CA CYS A 316 -18.87 -15.06 27.56
C CYS A 316 -19.21 -15.12 26.08
N SER A 317 -20.41 -15.61 25.71
CA SER A 317 -20.88 -15.64 24.32
C SER A 317 -21.07 -14.22 23.77
N ASP A 318 -21.79 -13.37 24.52
CA ASP A 318 -22.04 -11.98 24.14
C ASP A 318 -20.75 -11.19 24.01
N MET A 319 -19.77 -11.43 24.91
CA MET A 319 -18.44 -10.81 24.81
C MET A 319 -17.68 -11.29 23.57
N LEU A 320 -17.78 -12.59 23.24
CA LEU A 320 -17.14 -13.16 22.06
C LEU A 320 -17.78 -12.63 20.77
N ASP A 321 -19.11 -12.54 20.74
CA ASP A 321 -19.86 -11.96 19.62
C ASP A 321 -19.51 -10.49 19.44
N SER A 322 -19.39 -9.74 20.54
CA SER A 322 -18.94 -8.33 20.51
C SER A 322 -17.51 -8.20 20.00
N LEU A 323 -16.58 -9.08 20.44
CA LEU A 323 -15.20 -9.12 19.94
C LEU A 323 -15.15 -9.49 18.46
N THR A 324 -16.00 -10.42 18.02
CA THR A 324 -16.11 -10.82 16.62
C THR A 324 -16.69 -9.70 15.76
N LEU A 325 -17.68 -8.95 16.27
CA LEU A 325 -18.21 -7.75 15.62
C LEU A 325 -17.13 -6.67 15.50
N VAL A 326 -16.41 -6.37 16.58
CA VAL A 326 -15.30 -5.41 16.58
C VAL A 326 -14.18 -5.84 15.63
N GLN A 327 -13.85 -7.14 15.56
CA GLN A 327 -12.89 -7.66 14.57
C GLN A 327 -13.39 -7.53 13.14
N ASN A 328 -14.69 -7.72 12.90
CA ASN A 328 -15.30 -7.51 11.59
C ASN A 328 -15.38 -6.03 11.22
N GLU A 329 -15.72 -5.16 12.19
CA GLU A 329 -15.67 -3.70 12.00
C GLU A 329 -14.24 -3.21 11.77
N THR A 330 -13.25 -3.75 12.50
CA THR A 330 -11.84 -3.43 12.27
C THR A 330 -11.39 -3.90 10.87
N LYS A 331 -11.85 -5.07 10.41
CA LYS A 331 -11.59 -5.51 9.02
C LYS A 331 -12.22 -4.59 7.99
N VAL A 332 -13.45 -4.12 8.23
CA VAL A 332 -14.10 -3.12 7.35
C VAL A 332 -13.35 -1.80 7.39
N LEU A 333 -12.97 -1.32 8.57
CA LEU A 333 -12.14 -0.11 8.75
C LEU A 333 -10.74 -0.28 8.14
N GLU A 334 -10.14 -1.47 8.23
CA GLU A 334 -8.89 -1.80 7.55
C GLU A 334 -9.04 -1.76 6.02
N ILE A 335 -10.12 -2.32 5.49
CA ILE A 335 -10.44 -2.27 4.06
C ILE A 335 -10.67 -0.81 3.62
N GLU A 336 -11.42 -0.04 4.40
CA GLU A 336 -11.65 1.38 4.14
C GLU A 336 -10.34 2.19 4.22
N LYS A 337 -9.53 1.96 5.26
CA LYS A 337 -8.20 2.56 5.43
C LYS A 337 -7.24 2.19 4.29
N LYS A 338 -7.25 0.90 3.85
CA LYS A 338 -6.48 0.43 2.68
C LYS A 338 -6.94 1.12 1.40
N TYR A 339 -8.25 1.24 1.20
CA TYR A 339 -8.83 1.94 0.07
C TYR A 339 -8.47 3.42 0.08
N ASN A 340 -8.62 4.09 1.22
CA ASN A 340 -8.27 5.50 1.39
C ASN A 340 -6.78 5.73 1.22
N ASN A 341 -5.91 4.86 1.77
CA ASN A 341 -4.47 4.94 1.59
C ASN A 341 -4.05 4.68 0.13
N ALA A 342 -4.70 3.74 -0.56
CA ALA A 342 -4.47 3.52 -1.99
C ALA A 342 -4.89 4.75 -2.80
N LYS A 343 -6.05 5.34 -2.49
CA LYS A 343 -6.53 6.58 -3.11
C LYS A 343 -5.62 7.78 -2.84
N ILE A 344 -5.16 7.95 -1.59
CA ILE A 344 -4.21 9.01 -1.22
C ILE A 344 -2.86 8.82 -1.95
N ARG A 345 -2.40 7.57 -2.13
CA ARG A 345 -1.19 7.29 -2.92
C ARG A 345 -1.39 7.67 -4.38
N GLU A 346 -2.52 7.28 -4.98
CA GLU A 346 -2.88 7.63 -6.35
C GLU A 346 -2.98 9.16 -6.53
N GLU A 347 -3.62 9.86 -5.59
CA GLU A 347 -3.70 11.32 -5.57
C GLU A 347 -2.32 11.97 -5.41
N ASN A 348 -1.46 11.43 -4.56
CA ASN A 348 -0.09 11.92 -4.36
C ASN A 348 0.80 11.67 -5.60
N GLU A 349 0.66 10.53 -6.27
CA GLU A 349 1.34 10.28 -7.54
C GLU A 349 0.85 11.23 -8.64
N LEU A 350 -0.47 11.46 -8.74
CA LEU A 350 -1.03 12.44 -9.65
C LEU A 350 -0.56 13.87 -9.34
N LEU A 351 -0.50 14.23 -8.06
CA LEU A 351 0.05 15.52 -7.61
C LEU A 351 1.53 15.65 -7.99
N LYS A 352 2.33 14.61 -7.79
CA LYS A 352 3.75 14.57 -8.14
C LYS A 352 3.96 14.73 -9.65
N ILE A 353 3.18 14.00 -10.47
CA ILE A 353 3.17 14.13 -11.93
C ILE A 353 2.74 15.54 -12.33
N THR A 354 1.71 16.09 -11.68
CA THR A 354 1.22 17.45 -11.94
C THR A 354 2.26 18.50 -11.57
N GLN A 355 2.95 18.36 -10.45
CA GLN A 355 4.06 19.24 -10.05
C GLN A 355 5.22 19.16 -11.04
N GLN A 356 5.62 17.95 -11.45
CA GLN A 356 6.67 17.78 -12.46
C GLN A 356 6.27 18.43 -13.79
N ARG A 357 5.03 18.22 -14.23
CA ARG A 357 4.50 18.87 -15.45
C ARG A 357 4.50 20.40 -15.34
N ASN A 358 4.06 20.94 -14.20
CA ASN A 358 4.06 22.38 -13.96
C ASN A 358 5.48 22.94 -13.93
N THR A 359 6.42 22.22 -13.33
CA THR A 359 7.85 22.61 -13.33
C THR A 359 8.41 22.63 -14.75
N ILE A 360 8.09 21.63 -15.58
CA ILE A 360 8.49 21.60 -16.99
C ILE A 360 7.88 22.77 -17.77
N ILE A 361 6.59 23.07 -17.54
CA ILE A 361 5.90 24.20 -18.17
C ILE A 361 6.58 25.53 -17.78
N ILE A 362 6.93 25.70 -16.50
CA ILE A 362 7.64 26.90 -16.01
C ILE A 362 9.02 27.02 -16.68
N ILE A 363 9.77 25.91 -16.77
CA ILE A 363 11.08 25.90 -17.43
C ILE A 363 10.95 26.27 -18.92
N ILE A 364 9.94 25.72 -19.62
CA ILE A 364 9.65 26.05 -21.02
C ILE A 364 9.25 27.52 -21.16
N ALA A 365 8.38 28.03 -20.26
CA ALA A 365 7.97 29.44 -20.29
C ALA A 365 9.16 30.38 -20.06
N ILE A 366 10.04 30.06 -19.10
CA ILE A 366 11.27 30.84 -18.84
C ILE A 366 12.20 30.78 -20.04
N SER A 367 12.41 29.62 -20.68
CA SER A 367 13.24 29.46 -21.84
C SER A 367 12.71 30.23 -23.05
N LEU A 368 11.38 30.20 -23.28
CA LEU A 368 10.72 30.99 -24.33
C LEU A 368 10.82 32.48 -24.05
N PHE A 369 10.70 32.91 -22.80
CA PHE A 369 10.88 34.29 -22.39
C PHE A 369 12.32 34.75 -22.66
N LEU A 370 13.31 33.95 -22.28
CA LEU A 370 14.74 34.25 -22.53
C LEU A 370 15.03 34.31 -24.05
N LEU A 371 14.45 33.39 -24.84
CA LEU A 371 14.56 33.42 -26.31
C LEU A 371 13.91 34.68 -26.90
N SER A 372 12.75 35.10 -26.38
CA SER A 372 12.08 36.33 -26.82
C SER A 372 12.90 37.59 -26.52
N VAL A 373 13.50 37.62 -25.31
CA VAL A 373 14.42 38.71 -24.91
C VAL A 373 15.67 38.73 -25.78
N ALA A 374 16.29 37.58 -26.05
CA ALA A 374 17.41 37.44 -26.94
C ALA A 374 17.04 37.87 -28.37
N GLY A 375 15.88 37.42 -28.87
CA GLY A 375 15.31 37.83 -30.14
C GLY A 375 15.10 39.36 -30.25
N TYR A 376 14.55 39.94 -29.17
CA TYR A 376 14.35 41.39 -29.08
C TYR A 376 15.69 42.17 -29.09
N ILE A 377 16.71 41.68 -28.39
CA ILE A 377 18.05 42.28 -28.38
C ILE A 377 18.67 42.20 -29.78
N ILE A 378 18.58 41.03 -30.43
CA ILE A 378 19.06 40.84 -31.80
C ILE A 378 18.29 41.73 -32.78
N TYR A 379 16.97 41.78 -32.64
CA TYR A 379 16.12 42.66 -33.46
C TYR A 379 16.52 44.12 -33.27
N ARG A 380 16.74 44.60 -32.05
CA ARG A 380 17.15 45.95 -31.73
C ARG A 380 18.54 46.29 -32.28
N GLN A 381 19.48 45.33 -32.22
CA GLN A 381 20.82 45.50 -32.84
C GLN A 381 20.73 45.55 -34.37
N ARG A 382 19.91 44.65 -34.96
CA ARG A 382 19.70 44.66 -36.43
C ARG A 382 18.94 45.90 -36.90
N SER A 383 17.97 46.39 -36.11
CA SER A 383 17.25 47.60 -36.41
C SER A 383 18.16 48.85 -36.38
N LYS A 384 19.06 48.93 -35.39
CA LYS A 384 20.06 49.99 -35.34
C LYS A 384 21.03 49.91 -36.52
N ALA A 385 21.47 48.72 -36.86
CA ALA A 385 22.33 48.52 -38.06
C ALA A 385 21.58 48.85 -39.36
N LYS A 386 20.26 48.53 -39.41
CA LYS A 386 19.42 48.85 -40.56
C LYS A 386 19.22 50.38 -40.75
N ILE A 387 19.03 51.12 -39.62
CA ILE A 387 18.92 52.60 -39.67
C ILE A 387 20.22 53.22 -40.16
N TYR A 388 21.34 52.70 -39.69
CA TYR A 388 22.66 53.17 -40.16
C TYR A 388 22.88 52.85 -41.64
N TYR A 389 22.41 51.70 -42.13
CA TYR A 389 22.48 51.27 -43.51
C TYR A 389 21.51 52.06 -44.42
N GLN A 390 20.30 52.38 -43.87
CA GLN A 390 19.30 53.18 -44.61
C GLN A 390 19.74 54.61 -44.83
N GLN A 391 20.46 55.22 -43.91
CA GLN A 391 21.07 56.57 -44.16
C GLN A 391 22.10 56.56 -45.28
N THR A 392 22.85 55.46 -45.40
CA THR A 392 23.83 55.33 -46.48
C THR A 392 23.21 54.99 -47.85
N ILE A 393 22.01 54.36 -47.84
CA ILE A 393 21.27 54.00 -49.06
C ILE A 393 20.42 55.14 -49.58
N LEU A 394 19.94 56.06 -48.72
CA LEU A 394 19.16 57.21 -49.16
C LEU A 394 19.94 58.10 -50.09
N ASP A 395 21.27 58.17 -49.94
CA ASP A 395 22.15 58.90 -50.82
C ASP A 395 22.43 58.18 -52.19
N LYS A 396 22.24 56.79 -52.18
CA LYS A 396 22.35 56.02 -53.45
C LYS A 396 21.03 55.91 -54.21
N MET A 397 19.85 55.97 -53.47
CA MET A 397 18.52 55.81 -54.07
C MET A 397 18.09 57.00 -54.96
N LYS A 398 18.70 58.18 -54.85
CA LYS A 398 18.49 59.29 -55.79
C LYS A 398 18.92 58.98 -57.20
N ILE A 399 19.80 58.01 -57.38
CA ILE A 399 20.34 57.60 -58.68
C ILE A 399 19.53 56.44 -59.32
N GLU A 400 18.88 55.62 -58.51
CA GLU A 400 18.22 54.40 -58.98
C GLU A 400 16.74 54.58 -59.35
N LEU A 401 16.11 55.70 -59.01
CA LEU A 401 14.70 55.99 -59.34
C LEU A 401 14.43 56.08 -60.86
N LEU A 402 15.42 56.17 -61.65
CA LEU A 402 15.34 56.19 -63.14
C LEU A 402 15.35 54.77 -63.76
N HIS A 403 15.71 53.74 -62.99
CA HIS A 403 15.74 52.34 -63.48
C HIS A 403 14.46 51.54 -63.21
N LEU A 404 13.55 52.06 -62.33
CA LEU A 404 12.45 51.27 -61.80
C LEU A 404 11.19 51.26 -62.70
N SER A 405 11.15 52.06 -63.75
CA SER A 405 10.00 52.02 -64.68
C SER A 405 10.01 50.80 -65.62
N ALA A 406 11.13 50.11 -65.76
CA ALA A 406 11.21 48.91 -66.62
C ALA A 406 10.84 47.58 -65.85
N GLU A 407 10.95 47.56 -64.54
CA GLU A 407 10.74 46.33 -63.76
C GLU A 407 9.27 46.09 -63.41
N LEU A 408 8.35 47.02 -63.57
CA LEU A 408 6.98 46.91 -63.22
C LEU A 408 6.15 45.95 -64.11
N GLU A 409 6.64 45.77 -65.35
CA GLU A 409 5.97 44.89 -66.33
C GLU A 409 6.27 43.39 -66.08
N GLU A 410 7.39 43.06 -65.46
CA GLU A 410 7.81 41.69 -65.21
C GLU A 410 7.07 41.07 -64.03
N LYS A 411 6.64 41.87 -63.06
CA LYS A 411 5.98 41.38 -61.85
C LYS A 411 4.51 40.95 -62.07
N LYS A 412 3.87 41.40 -63.14
CA LYS A 412 2.49 40.92 -63.46
C LYS A 412 2.45 39.44 -63.83
N GLN A 413 3.52 38.88 -64.34
CA GLN A 413 3.57 37.45 -64.69
C GLN A 413 3.83 36.55 -63.49
N VAL A 414 4.47 37.04 -62.41
CA VAL A 414 4.74 36.27 -61.19
C VAL A 414 3.44 36.10 -60.34
N LEU A 415 2.53 37.05 -60.43
CA LEU A 415 1.28 36.99 -59.65
C LEU A 415 0.31 35.88 -60.11
N GLN A 416 0.35 35.51 -61.37
CA GLN A 416 -0.47 34.39 -61.90
C GLN A 416 0.04 33.02 -61.46
N LYS A 417 1.34 32.87 -61.17
CA LYS A 417 1.90 31.61 -60.65
C LYS A 417 1.60 31.34 -59.20
N ALA A 418 1.47 32.38 -58.37
CA ALA A 418 1.20 32.24 -56.93
C ALA A 418 -0.25 31.81 -56.61
N LEU A 419 -1.17 31.96 -57.53
CA LEU A 419 -2.57 31.49 -57.39
C LEU A 419 -2.66 29.96 -57.55
N ALA A 420 -1.84 29.36 -58.41
CA ALA A 420 -1.82 27.91 -58.60
C ALA A 420 -1.23 27.13 -57.41
N ASP A 421 -0.34 27.74 -56.63
CA ASP A 421 0.29 27.08 -55.45
C ASP A 421 -0.65 27.05 -54.23
N LYS A 422 -1.68 27.88 -54.15
CA LYS A 422 -2.68 27.81 -53.04
C LYS A 422 -3.61 26.60 -53.11
N GLU A 423 -3.90 26.13 -54.32
CA GLU A 423 -4.76 24.93 -54.50
C GLU A 423 -4.01 23.64 -54.09
N ASN A 424 -2.71 23.55 -54.31
CA ASN A 424 -1.88 22.40 -53.93
C ASN A 424 -1.71 22.25 -52.40
N ASN A 425 -1.68 23.36 -51.66
CA ASN A 425 -1.54 23.33 -50.22
C ASN A 425 -2.84 22.88 -49.49
N ALA A 426 -4.02 23.19 -50.02
CA ALA A 426 -5.30 22.73 -49.48
C ALA A 426 -5.42 21.18 -49.59
N HIS A 427 -4.96 20.61 -50.69
CA HIS A 427 -4.98 19.16 -50.92
C HIS A 427 -4.05 18.39 -49.94
N LYS A 428 -2.92 19.00 -49.60
CA LYS A 428 -1.94 18.42 -48.67
C LYS A 428 -2.46 18.41 -47.21
N LEU A 429 -3.15 19.49 -46.82
CA LEU A 429 -3.76 19.60 -45.50
C LEU A 429 -4.91 18.59 -45.31
N GLN A 430 -5.63 18.33 -46.38
CA GLN A 430 -6.73 17.35 -46.36
C GLN A 430 -6.24 15.92 -46.18
N GLN A 431 -5.09 15.55 -46.77
CA GLN A 431 -4.45 14.25 -46.55
C GLN A 431 -3.88 14.12 -45.13
N GLU A 432 -3.36 15.19 -44.54
CA GLU A 432 -2.86 15.18 -43.17
C GLU A 432 -4.00 14.97 -42.15
N ILE A 433 -5.16 15.56 -42.37
CA ILE A 433 -6.36 15.37 -41.54
C ILE A 433 -6.84 13.92 -41.59
N GLU A 434 -6.83 13.28 -42.76
CA GLU A 434 -7.21 11.86 -42.90
C GLU A 434 -6.25 10.93 -42.12
N VAL A 435 -4.97 11.18 -42.18
CA VAL A 435 -3.95 10.39 -41.43
C VAL A 435 -4.12 10.57 -39.92
N ILE A 436 -4.42 11.76 -39.45
CA ILE A 436 -4.64 12.06 -38.02
C ILE A 436 -5.93 11.37 -37.53
N SER A 437 -7.02 11.44 -38.31
CA SER A 437 -8.28 10.77 -38.00
C SER A 437 -8.08 9.25 -37.86
N TYR A 438 -7.38 8.61 -38.77
CA TYR A 438 -7.05 7.19 -38.68
C TYR A 438 -6.22 6.82 -37.44
N LYS A 439 -5.25 7.64 -37.08
CA LYS A 439 -4.46 7.43 -35.84
C LYS A 439 -5.31 7.56 -34.59
N TYR A 440 -6.24 8.50 -34.57
CA TYR A 440 -7.16 8.73 -33.45
C TYR A 440 -8.08 7.53 -33.22
N ASP A 441 -8.72 7.00 -34.26
CA ASP A 441 -9.59 5.81 -34.20
C ASP A 441 -8.81 4.57 -33.73
N ARG A 442 -7.56 4.43 -34.15
CA ARG A 442 -6.67 3.34 -33.70
C ARG A 442 -6.33 3.45 -32.21
N LEU A 443 -6.07 4.65 -31.71
CA LEU A 443 -5.77 4.88 -30.30
C LEU A 443 -6.97 4.64 -29.39
N GLN A 444 -8.18 5.01 -29.82
CA GLN A 444 -9.42 4.73 -29.08
C GLN A 444 -9.64 3.22 -28.95
N LYS A 445 -9.44 2.46 -30.04
CA LYS A 445 -9.52 0.99 -30.02
C LYS A 445 -8.49 0.39 -29.05
N GLN A 446 -7.26 0.84 -29.13
CA GLN A 446 -6.19 0.37 -28.25
C GLN A 446 -6.45 0.71 -26.78
N SER A 447 -7.07 1.86 -26.50
CA SER A 447 -7.47 2.25 -25.15
C SER A 447 -8.52 1.30 -24.57
N LEU A 448 -9.54 0.91 -25.34
CA LEU A 448 -10.52 -0.10 -24.92
C LEU A 448 -9.88 -1.45 -24.63
N GLU A 449 -9.03 -1.93 -25.52
CA GLU A 449 -8.36 -3.24 -25.38
C GLU A 449 -7.41 -3.29 -24.17
N THR A 450 -6.76 -2.18 -23.85
CA THR A 450 -5.81 -2.07 -22.72
C THR A 450 -6.48 -1.75 -21.39
N SER A 451 -7.74 -1.34 -21.40
CA SER A 451 -8.52 -1.08 -20.19
C SER A 451 -8.64 -2.32 -19.30
N THR A 452 -8.92 -2.14 -18.02
CA THR A 452 -9.13 -3.25 -17.08
C THR A 452 -10.26 -4.18 -17.55
N VAL A 453 -11.34 -3.60 -18.06
CA VAL A 453 -12.49 -4.34 -18.60
C VAL A 453 -12.09 -5.05 -19.90
N GLY A 454 -11.43 -4.37 -20.84
CA GLY A 454 -10.98 -4.94 -22.09
C GLY A 454 -10.03 -6.13 -21.88
N LYS A 455 -9.00 -5.97 -21.03
CA LYS A 455 -8.09 -7.06 -20.66
C LYS A 455 -8.82 -8.26 -20.06
N LYS A 456 -9.81 -8.02 -19.19
CA LYS A 456 -10.63 -9.08 -18.61
C LYS A 456 -11.44 -9.79 -19.68
N LEU A 457 -12.12 -9.07 -20.57
CA LEU A 457 -12.88 -9.66 -21.67
C LEU A 457 -11.97 -10.46 -22.59
N ILE A 458 -10.82 -9.91 -23.03
CA ILE A 458 -9.83 -10.61 -23.85
C ILE A 458 -9.30 -11.87 -23.16
N SER A 459 -9.14 -11.84 -21.84
CA SER A 459 -8.71 -13.04 -21.09
C SER A 459 -9.77 -14.14 -21.07
N LEU A 460 -11.04 -13.75 -21.06
CA LEU A 460 -12.17 -14.69 -21.11
C LEU A 460 -12.32 -15.32 -22.48
N THR A 461 -12.11 -14.58 -23.58
CA THR A 461 -12.20 -15.14 -24.94
C THR A 461 -11.14 -16.21 -25.23
N LYS A 462 -9.99 -16.17 -24.53
CA LYS A 462 -8.92 -17.17 -24.66
C LYS A 462 -9.26 -18.53 -24.03
N LYS A 463 -10.34 -18.63 -23.22
CA LYS A 463 -10.79 -19.89 -22.64
C LYS A 463 -11.59 -20.71 -23.65
N ASN A 464 -11.47 -22.03 -23.61
CA ASN A 464 -12.19 -22.91 -24.54
C ASN A 464 -13.71 -22.87 -24.30
N ARG A 465 -14.15 -22.76 -23.05
CA ARG A 465 -15.56 -22.62 -22.64
C ARG A 465 -15.62 -21.80 -21.35
N LEU A 466 -16.63 -20.94 -21.22
CA LEU A 466 -16.92 -20.21 -19.99
C LEU A 466 -17.98 -20.97 -19.19
N GLU A 467 -17.81 -21.01 -17.86
CA GLU A 467 -18.87 -21.45 -16.94
C GLU A 467 -19.89 -20.33 -16.76
N ASP A 468 -21.13 -20.67 -16.39
CA ASP A 468 -22.21 -19.67 -16.18
C ASP A 468 -21.81 -18.59 -15.18
N SER A 469 -21.01 -18.94 -14.17
CA SER A 469 -20.44 -17.99 -13.20
C SER A 469 -19.44 -16.98 -13.78
N GLN A 470 -18.94 -17.21 -14.98
CA GLN A 470 -17.96 -16.37 -15.69
C GLN A 470 -18.60 -15.48 -16.76
N LEU A 471 -19.88 -15.68 -17.06
CA LEU A 471 -20.63 -14.83 -17.98
C LEU A 471 -20.83 -13.41 -17.38
N PRO A 472 -20.97 -12.38 -18.21
CA PRO A 472 -21.17 -11.02 -17.74
C PRO A 472 -22.45 -10.88 -16.88
N THR A 473 -22.26 -10.61 -15.59
CA THR A 473 -23.33 -10.24 -14.66
C THR A 473 -23.74 -8.78 -14.88
N ASP A 474 -24.83 -8.33 -14.27
CA ASP A 474 -25.26 -6.92 -14.33
C ASP A 474 -24.14 -5.96 -13.92
N LYS A 475 -23.34 -6.34 -12.93
CA LYS A 475 -22.17 -5.60 -12.48
C LYS A 475 -21.07 -5.51 -13.52
N THR A 476 -20.88 -6.57 -14.30
CA THR A 476 -19.93 -6.62 -15.42
C THR A 476 -20.43 -5.77 -16.58
N TRP A 477 -21.74 -5.82 -16.90
CA TRP A 477 -22.36 -4.99 -17.91
C TRP A 477 -22.22 -3.51 -17.58
N HIS A 478 -22.50 -3.12 -16.35
CA HIS A 478 -22.30 -1.74 -15.90
C HIS A 478 -20.85 -1.27 -16.09
N SER A 479 -19.87 -2.14 -15.80
CA SER A 479 -18.46 -1.82 -16.00
C SER A 479 -18.09 -1.68 -17.48
N ILE A 480 -18.65 -2.52 -18.38
CA ILE A 480 -18.46 -2.43 -19.83
C ILE A 480 -19.01 -1.10 -20.36
N MET A 481 -20.24 -0.76 -19.99
CA MET A 481 -20.88 0.48 -20.41
C MET A 481 -20.10 1.70 -19.92
N THR A 482 -19.73 1.72 -18.66
CA THR A 482 -18.92 2.81 -18.08
C THR A 482 -17.59 3.00 -18.79
N GLU A 483 -16.91 1.93 -19.17
CA GLU A 483 -15.61 2.01 -19.83
C GLU A 483 -15.74 2.50 -21.28
N VAL A 484 -16.76 2.07 -22.00
CA VAL A 484 -17.04 2.57 -23.36
C VAL A 484 -17.40 4.05 -23.29
N ASP A 485 -18.27 4.47 -22.36
CA ASP A 485 -18.70 5.87 -22.23
C ASP A 485 -17.55 6.83 -21.84
N LYS A 486 -16.49 6.33 -21.19
CA LYS A 486 -15.27 7.12 -20.94
C LYS A 486 -14.50 7.44 -22.22
N ILE A 487 -14.46 6.50 -23.16
CA ILE A 487 -13.68 6.60 -24.40
C ILE A 487 -14.52 7.20 -25.53
N TYR A 488 -15.80 6.92 -25.50
CA TYR A 488 -16.81 7.46 -26.41
C TYR A 488 -17.89 8.20 -25.60
N PRO A 489 -17.65 9.46 -25.19
CA PRO A 489 -18.57 10.20 -24.35
C PRO A 489 -19.97 10.31 -24.97
N GLN A 490 -21.00 10.14 -24.13
CA GLN A 490 -22.39 10.18 -24.52
C GLN A 490 -22.86 9.03 -25.45
N PHE A 491 -22.08 7.96 -25.60
CA PHE A 491 -22.44 6.85 -26.49
C PHE A 491 -23.83 6.30 -26.21
N TYR A 492 -24.20 6.11 -24.93
CA TYR A 492 -25.57 5.66 -24.56
C TYR A 492 -26.67 6.62 -25.02
N SER A 493 -26.52 7.90 -24.73
CA SER A 493 -27.52 8.91 -25.10
C SER A 493 -27.69 9.02 -26.61
N LEU A 494 -26.58 9.04 -27.35
CA LEU A 494 -26.58 9.09 -28.80
C LEU A 494 -27.18 7.82 -29.41
N LEU A 495 -26.86 6.66 -28.90
CA LEU A 495 -27.41 5.38 -29.35
C LEU A 495 -28.90 5.28 -29.05
N LYS A 496 -29.36 5.75 -27.90
CA LYS A 496 -30.77 5.74 -27.49
C LYS A 496 -31.59 6.75 -28.25
N GLU A 497 -31.07 7.94 -28.53
CA GLU A 497 -31.72 8.97 -29.33
C GLU A 497 -31.86 8.53 -30.79
N ALA A 498 -30.80 7.97 -31.37
CA ALA A 498 -30.84 7.50 -32.76
C ALA A 498 -31.71 6.24 -32.95
N PHE A 499 -31.77 5.35 -31.94
CA PHE A 499 -32.41 4.03 -32.05
C PHE A 499 -33.23 3.66 -30.81
N PRO A 500 -34.34 4.33 -30.55
CA PRO A 500 -35.16 4.09 -29.36
C PRO A 500 -35.84 2.72 -29.32
N ASN A 501 -35.87 2.01 -30.44
CA ASN A 501 -36.53 0.69 -30.57
C ASN A 501 -35.59 -0.51 -30.28
N LEU A 502 -34.35 -0.29 -29.83
CA LEU A 502 -33.49 -1.37 -29.39
C LEU A 502 -33.95 -1.86 -28.01
N THR A 503 -33.85 -3.16 -27.79
CA THR A 503 -34.07 -3.76 -26.46
C THR A 503 -32.82 -3.53 -25.59
N GLU A 504 -32.94 -3.66 -24.26
CA GLU A 504 -31.81 -3.53 -23.32
C GLU A 504 -30.67 -4.48 -23.66
N SER A 505 -30.99 -5.73 -24.03
CA SER A 505 -30.01 -6.71 -24.49
C SER A 505 -29.32 -6.34 -25.80
N GLU A 506 -29.97 -5.56 -26.66
CA GLU A 506 -29.38 -5.06 -27.92
C GLU A 506 -28.49 -3.83 -27.64
N TYR A 507 -28.86 -2.96 -26.70
CA TYR A 507 -28.00 -1.89 -26.22
C TYR A 507 -26.71 -2.45 -25.62
N GLN A 508 -26.81 -3.39 -24.68
CA GLN A 508 -25.66 -4.07 -24.08
C GLN A 508 -24.78 -4.71 -25.15
N TYR A 509 -25.38 -5.32 -26.16
CA TYR A 509 -24.64 -5.92 -27.27
C TYR A 509 -23.87 -4.86 -28.09
N CYS A 510 -24.45 -3.70 -28.37
CA CYS A 510 -23.76 -2.61 -29.07
C CYS A 510 -22.51 -2.17 -28.30
N TYR A 511 -22.59 -2.08 -26.99
CA TYR A 511 -21.44 -1.77 -26.12
C TYR A 511 -20.34 -2.85 -26.21
N LEU A 512 -20.70 -4.14 -26.22
CA LEU A 512 -19.73 -5.22 -26.36
C LEU A 512 -19.09 -5.21 -27.74
N HIS A 513 -19.89 -4.94 -28.79
CA HIS A 513 -19.44 -4.95 -30.18
C HIS A 513 -18.39 -3.87 -30.50
N ILE A 514 -18.39 -2.76 -29.76
CA ILE A 514 -17.40 -1.68 -29.89
C ILE A 514 -15.98 -2.18 -29.61
N PHE A 515 -15.79 -3.19 -28.75
CA PHE A 515 -14.46 -3.79 -28.50
C PHE A 515 -13.87 -4.48 -29.74
N GLY A 516 -14.69 -4.82 -30.71
CA GLY A 516 -14.24 -5.39 -31.98
C GLY A 516 -13.92 -6.88 -31.92
N PHE A 517 -14.56 -7.62 -31.01
CA PHE A 517 -14.48 -9.09 -30.96
C PHE A 517 -15.11 -9.71 -32.20
N ASP A 518 -14.61 -10.87 -32.60
CA ASP A 518 -15.25 -11.66 -33.64
C ASP A 518 -16.55 -12.34 -33.13
N ALA A 519 -17.31 -12.94 -34.03
CA ALA A 519 -18.60 -13.56 -33.68
C ALA A 519 -18.44 -14.76 -32.72
N ASN A 520 -17.31 -15.47 -32.76
CA ASN A 520 -17.06 -16.59 -31.89
C ASN A 520 -16.70 -16.12 -30.48
N ASP A 521 -15.91 -15.07 -30.37
CA ASP A 521 -15.53 -14.48 -29.09
C ASP A 521 -16.72 -13.81 -28.41
N GLU A 522 -17.56 -13.08 -29.16
CA GLU A 522 -18.81 -12.53 -28.62
C GLU A 522 -19.76 -13.64 -28.15
N ALA A 523 -19.87 -14.74 -28.91
CA ALA A 523 -20.67 -15.89 -28.55
C ALA A 523 -20.23 -16.52 -27.23
N LYS A 524 -18.91 -16.68 -27.03
CA LYS A 524 -18.35 -17.15 -25.77
C LYS A 524 -18.70 -16.22 -24.62
N LEU A 525 -18.48 -14.90 -24.78
CA LEU A 525 -18.75 -13.91 -23.75
C LEU A 525 -20.22 -13.82 -23.36
N LEU A 526 -21.12 -14.12 -24.27
CA LEU A 526 -22.58 -14.09 -24.05
C LEU A 526 -23.18 -15.45 -23.69
N GLY A 527 -22.40 -16.53 -23.73
CA GLY A 527 -22.89 -17.88 -23.46
C GLY A 527 -23.90 -18.39 -24.49
N ILE A 528 -23.83 -17.94 -25.74
CA ILE A 528 -24.75 -18.31 -26.82
C ILE A 528 -24.01 -18.85 -28.05
N ASN A 529 -24.76 -19.43 -29.00
CA ASN A 529 -24.18 -19.95 -30.22
C ASN A 529 -23.69 -18.83 -31.16
N PRO A 530 -22.54 -18.98 -31.88
CA PRO A 530 -22.08 -18.01 -32.87
C PRO A 530 -23.10 -17.62 -33.95
N ASP A 531 -23.95 -18.56 -34.37
CA ASP A 531 -25.03 -18.25 -35.33
C ASP A 531 -26.09 -17.33 -34.75
N SER A 532 -26.36 -17.40 -33.43
CA SER A 532 -27.24 -16.48 -32.73
C SER A 532 -26.63 -15.07 -32.70
N ILE A 533 -25.32 -14.95 -32.61
CA ILE A 533 -24.61 -13.65 -32.73
C ILE A 533 -24.77 -13.07 -34.14
N ARG A 534 -24.57 -13.89 -35.17
CA ARG A 534 -24.73 -13.44 -36.55
C ARG A 534 -26.16 -12.94 -36.82
N MET A 535 -27.17 -13.68 -36.35
CA MET A 535 -28.58 -13.24 -36.44
C MET A 535 -28.83 -11.96 -35.63
N LYS A 536 -28.24 -11.83 -34.44
CA LYS A 536 -28.37 -10.62 -33.63
C LYS A 536 -27.75 -9.40 -34.30
N ARG A 537 -26.55 -9.55 -34.89
CA ARG A 537 -25.92 -8.50 -35.73
C ARG A 537 -26.82 -8.07 -36.89
N THR A 538 -27.36 -9.06 -37.64
CA THR A 538 -28.26 -8.80 -38.77
C THR A 538 -29.52 -8.07 -38.32
N ARG A 539 -30.15 -8.50 -37.22
CA ARG A 539 -31.36 -7.87 -36.68
C ARG A 539 -31.08 -6.43 -36.22
N ILE A 540 -29.98 -6.19 -35.54
CA ILE A 540 -29.60 -4.84 -35.14
C ILE A 540 -29.33 -4.01 -36.41
N LYS A 541 -28.57 -4.53 -37.36
CA LYS A 541 -28.30 -3.87 -38.63
C LYS A 541 -29.57 -3.53 -39.37
N GLN A 542 -30.56 -4.44 -39.43
CA GLN A 542 -31.86 -4.17 -40.02
C GLN A 542 -32.66 -3.07 -39.30
N LYS A 543 -32.56 -2.99 -37.98
CA LYS A 543 -33.15 -1.88 -37.22
C LYS A 543 -32.47 -0.53 -37.50
N LEU A 544 -31.19 -0.58 -37.94
CA LEU A 544 -30.37 0.57 -38.31
C LEU A 544 -30.46 0.93 -39.80
N GLU A 545 -30.94 0.02 -40.66
CA GLU A 545 -30.85 0.05 -42.14
C GLU A 545 -31.55 1.23 -42.87
N LYS A 546 -32.29 2.08 -42.18
CA LYS A 546 -32.80 3.33 -42.80
C LYS A 546 -31.72 4.41 -42.99
N GLN A 547 -30.48 4.19 -42.50
CA GLN A 547 -29.42 5.21 -42.51
C GLN A 547 -28.00 4.66 -42.81
N VAL A 548 -27.84 3.37 -43.11
CA VAL A 548 -26.49 2.72 -43.30
C VAL A 548 -26.26 2.45 -44.77
N ASP A 549 -25.18 3.00 -45.35
CA ASP A 549 -24.70 2.66 -46.70
C ASP A 549 -24.29 1.18 -46.78
N GLU A 550 -24.65 0.51 -47.90
CA GLU A 550 -24.23 -0.87 -48.18
C GLU A 550 -22.69 -0.98 -48.17
N GLY A 551 -22.13 -1.67 -47.17
CA GLY A 551 -20.70 -1.93 -47.06
C GLY A 551 -20.04 -1.52 -45.73
N ILE A 552 -20.70 -0.73 -44.90
CA ILE A 552 -20.12 -0.30 -43.60
C ILE A 552 -20.37 -1.39 -42.53
N SER A 553 -19.33 -1.73 -41.75
CA SER A 553 -19.51 -2.66 -40.63
C SER A 553 -20.37 -2.01 -39.52
N LEU A 554 -21.12 -2.85 -38.78
CA LEU A 554 -21.91 -2.35 -37.64
C LEU A 554 -21.03 -1.57 -36.64
N ARG A 555 -19.83 -2.01 -36.39
CA ARG A 555 -18.88 -1.33 -35.50
C ARG A 555 -18.46 0.04 -36.04
N ASP A 556 -18.09 0.09 -37.30
CA ASP A 556 -17.66 1.35 -37.94
C ASP A 556 -18.82 2.36 -37.99
N TYR A 557 -20.04 1.87 -38.18
CA TYR A 557 -21.23 2.69 -38.10
C TYR A 557 -21.41 3.26 -36.70
N LEU A 558 -21.37 2.44 -35.66
CA LEU A 558 -21.53 2.87 -34.29
C LEU A 558 -20.47 3.92 -33.89
N ILE A 559 -19.22 3.76 -34.35
CA ILE A 559 -18.14 4.71 -34.03
C ILE A 559 -18.21 5.95 -34.89
N LYS A 560 -18.35 5.82 -36.19
CA LYS A 560 -18.17 6.91 -37.14
C LYS A 560 -19.40 7.82 -37.27
N TYR A 561 -20.61 7.29 -37.11
CA TYR A 561 -21.85 8.02 -37.33
C TYR A 561 -22.62 8.37 -36.06
N LEU A 562 -22.37 7.69 -34.95
CA LEU A 562 -23.00 8.04 -33.69
C LEU A 562 -22.13 8.92 -32.78
N VAL A 563 -20.81 8.80 -32.87
CA VAL A 563 -19.91 9.47 -31.92
C VAL A 563 -19.25 10.70 -32.55
N LYS A 564 -19.30 10.88 -33.86
CA LYS A 564 -18.86 12.11 -34.55
C LYS A 564 -20.01 13.07 -34.69
#